data_907b48e100045f51607d02a6ee46f735
#
_entry.id   907b48e100045f51607d02a6ee46f735
#
_cell.length_a   1.000
_cell.length_b   1.000
_cell.length_c   1.000
_cell.angle_alpha   90.00
_cell.angle_beta   90.00
_cell.angle_gamma   90.00
#
_symmetry.space_group_name_H-M   'P 1'
#
loop_
_entity.id
_entity.type
_entity.pdbx_description
1 polymer ?
#
loop_
_entity_poly.entity_id
_entity_poly.type
_entity_poly.pdbx_seq_one_letter_code
_entity_poly.pdbx_strand_id
1 'polypeptide(L)'
;MRKDAALKIIEPLKIPDFDGDEPIDSVPTFLAQIVQRNKQLKGNGEGDVAIFYRGHAHKDWDLIPSILRDSKLVKKEHQLFRDMVAHEPQSFLECKSALDYLVQMQHYGLPTRLLDVTMNPLVALYLACKDAPDDEEAQIRAGIQAGAEAGRMDSRDFLKKSDADKIPEGTDVAILHLASRAGAVAGAVAALGISVETTKWASALSDVVFCDESGIEKDIVKRVVRGAAKAGAKAGAKAGAKARGQDGIVYLFSAPEKEVRHYDSDDVSVLANLAKCEISEECYSDSPDFSRQHDILSLIDQVQGEKSHFKSSITPDHLTSLFFVKAKNGNQRIANQMGAFLIFGLGLTSVDEGFKGPQYLRKTLYPKVPVAWIKEKFIIPRECKADILKELELLGITESYIYPGMEQYAKDLKKHYNIKG
;
A
#
# COMPACT_ATOMS: atom_id res chain seq x y z
N MET A 1 64.46 21.33 -0.03
CA MET A 1 64.11 20.01 0.53
C MET A 1 62.75 20.11 1.21
N ARG A 2 61.68 19.75 0.52
CA ARG A 2 60.33 19.55 1.11
C ARG A 2 60.10 18.06 1.07
N LYS A 3 59.95 17.47 2.28
CA LYS A 3 59.72 16.05 2.49
C LYS A 3 58.28 15.72 2.07
N ASP A 4 58.18 14.68 1.29
CA ASP A 4 56.94 14.00 0.86
C ASP A 4 56.08 13.64 2.10
N ALA A 5 54.90 14.23 2.19
CA ALA A 5 53.89 13.76 3.08
C ALA A 5 53.23 12.52 2.40
N ALA A 6 53.64 11.33 2.83
CA ALA A 6 53.02 10.11 2.43
C ALA A 6 51.51 10.15 2.70
N LEU A 7 50.70 10.08 1.65
CA LEU A 7 49.29 9.81 1.74
C LEU A 7 49.13 8.50 2.53
N LYS A 8 48.63 8.60 3.77
CA LYS A 8 48.13 7.43 4.49
C LYS A 8 47.00 6.84 3.64
N ILE A 9 47.24 5.68 3.03
CA ILE A 9 46.19 4.87 2.45
C ILE A 9 45.23 4.57 3.61
N ILE A 10 44.04 5.16 3.57
CA ILE A 10 42.96 4.80 4.48
C ILE A 10 42.63 3.35 4.15
N GLU A 11 42.86 2.45 5.10
CA GLU A 11 42.43 1.05 4.93
C GLU A 11 40.94 1.05 4.59
N PRO A 12 40.51 0.25 3.58
CA PRO A 12 39.10 0.18 3.26
C PRO A 12 38.33 -0.26 4.49
N LEU A 13 37.26 0.47 4.80
CA LEU A 13 36.37 0.18 5.92
C LEU A 13 36.00 -1.30 5.83
N LYS A 14 36.41 -2.11 6.77
CA LYS A 14 35.96 -3.50 6.89
C LYS A 14 34.48 -3.45 7.28
N ILE A 15 33.61 -3.69 6.30
CA ILE A 15 32.18 -3.89 6.54
C ILE A 15 32.08 -5.23 7.28
N PRO A 16 31.49 -5.27 8.49
CA PRO A 16 31.30 -6.54 9.21
C PRO A 16 30.54 -7.54 8.31
N ASP A 17 30.92 -8.81 8.37
CA ASP A 17 30.11 -9.88 7.80
C ASP A 17 28.85 -10.00 8.67
N PHE A 18 27.72 -9.54 8.17
CA PHE A 18 26.42 -9.71 8.82
C PHE A 18 25.80 -11.02 8.33
N ASP A 19 25.38 -11.87 9.25
CA ASP A 19 24.43 -12.95 8.95
C ASP A 19 23.10 -12.31 8.56
N GLY A 20 22.61 -12.62 7.37
CA GLY A 20 21.56 -11.87 6.67
C GLY A 20 20.15 -11.85 7.27
N ASP A 21 19.98 -12.34 8.51
CA ASP A 21 18.70 -12.41 9.20
C ASP A 21 18.56 -11.43 10.39
N GLU A 22 19.57 -10.58 10.63
CA GLU A 22 19.47 -9.60 11.71
C GLU A 22 18.46 -8.49 11.37
N PRO A 23 17.57 -8.14 12.31
CA PRO A 23 16.63 -7.05 12.10
C PRO A 23 17.37 -5.72 11.92
N ILE A 24 16.82 -4.86 11.07
CA ILE A 24 17.40 -3.53 10.81
C ILE A 24 17.07 -2.61 11.97
N ASP A 25 18.06 -2.32 12.80
CA ASP A 25 17.94 -1.46 13.96
C ASP A 25 18.50 -0.04 13.75
N SER A 26 19.33 0.15 12.72
CA SER A 26 20.02 1.41 12.43
C SER A 26 20.34 1.56 10.94
N VAL A 27 20.67 2.80 10.52
CA VAL A 27 21.12 3.09 9.15
C VAL A 27 22.43 2.35 8.81
N PRO A 28 23.45 2.31 9.69
CA PRO A 28 24.67 1.54 9.43
C PRO A 28 24.41 0.05 9.18
N THR A 29 23.58 -0.60 10.00
CA THR A 29 23.19 -2.01 9.84
C THR A 29 22.53 -2.23 8.49
N PHE A 30 21.57 -1.37 8.11
CA PHE A 30 20.89 -1.43 6.83
C PHE A 30 21.86 -1.29 5.65
N LEU A 31 22.75 -0.29 5.68
CA LEU A 31 23.72 -0.07 4.61
C LEU A 31 24.69 -1.22 4.46
N ALA A 32 25.15 -1.83 5.55
CA ALA A 32 26.03 -2.99 5.51
C ALA A 32 25.38 -4.17 4.77
N GLN A 33 24.13 -4.48 5.13
CA GLN A 33 23.36 -5.55 4.48
C GLN A 33 23.09 -5.23 2.99
N ILE A 34 22.70 -4.00 2.65
CA ILE A 34 22.50 -3.56 1.26
C ILE A 34 23.78 -3.72 0.41
N VAL A 35 24.92 -3.28 0.93
CA VAL A 35 26.19 -3.38 0.21
C VAL A 35 26.57 -4.85 -0.03
N GLN A 36 26.38 -5.71 0.97
CA GLN A 36 26.64 -7.14 0.84
C GLN A 36 25.76 -7.79 -0.22
N ARG A 37 24.43 -7.54 -0.16
CA ARG A 37 23.48 -8.10 -1.14
C ARG A 37 23.72 -7.59 -2.56
N ASN A 38 23.99 -6.30 -2.72
CA ASN A 38 24.30 -5.74 -4.03
C ASN A 38 25.60 -6.33 -4.65
N LYS A 39 26.61 -6.64 -3.83
CA LYS A 39 27.82 -7.33 -4.30
C LYS A 39 27.50 -8.75 -4.76
N GLN A 40 26.68 -9.48 -4.02
CA GLN A 40 26.26 -10.85 -4.39
C GLN A 40 25.49 -10.85 -5.72
N LEU A 41 24.52 -9.94 -5.89
CA LEU A 41 23.73 -9.84 -7.12
C LEU A 41 24.57 -9.51 -8.34
N LYS A 42 25.57 -8.64 -8.21
CA LYS A 42 26.49 -8.29 -9.31
C LYS A 42 27.55 -9.36 -9.57
N GLY A 43 27.90 -10.14 -8.55
CA GLY A 43 28.96 -11.17 -8.64
C GLY A 43 28.51 -12.49 -9.26
N ASN A 44 27.20 -12.76 -9.33
CA ASN A 44 26.67 -14.05 -9.79
C ASN A 44 26.64 -14.23 -11.32
N GLY A 45 27.20 -13.30 -12.11
CA GLY A 45 27.30 -13.45 -13.56
C GLY A 45 25.97 -13.37 -14.32
N GLU A 46 24.90 -12.90 -13.68
CA GLU A 46 23.56 -12.78 -14.29
C GLU A 46 23.46 -11.61 -15.31
N GLY A 47 24.56 -11.07 -15.80
CA GLY A 47 24.58 -9.91 -16.70
C GLY A 47 24.28 -8.59 -15.99
N ASP A 48 23.98 -7.54 -16.75
CA ASP A 48 23.60 -6.25 -16.20
C ASP A 48 22.20 -6.33 -15.60
N VAL A 49 22.13 -6.08 -14.28
CA VAL A 49 20.87 -6.05 -13.53
C VAL A 49 20.60 -4.65 -12.98
N ALA A 50 19.36 -4.20 -13.09
CA ALA A 50 18.88 -3.00 -12.46
C ALA A 50 18.36 -3.35 -11.06
N ILE A 51 18.73 -2.53 -10.08
CA ILE A 51 18.35 -2.70 -8.68
C ILE A 51 17.41 -1.55 -8.28
N PHE A 52 16.29 -1.92 -7.68
CA PHE A 52 15.29 -0.99 -7.16
C PHE A 52 14.93 -1.35 -5.72
N TYR A 53 14.43 -0.36 -5.00
CA TYR A 53 13.98 -0.51 -3.62
C TYR A 53 12.57 0.05 -3.45
N ARG A 54 11.84 -0.50 -2.49
CA ARG A 54 10.56 0.07 -2.06
C ARG A 54 10.39 -0.11 -0.56
N GLY A 55 10.14 1.00 0.14
CA GLY A 55 9.77 1.00 1.56
C GLY A 55 8.26 1.00 1.75
N HIS A 56 7.78 0.15 2.65
CA HIS A 56 6.43 0.20 3.20
C HIS A 56 6.49 0.46 4.70
N ALA A 57 5.74 1.42 5.17
CA ALA A 57 5.62 1.70 6.61
C ALA A 57 4.95 0.55 7.37
N HIS A 58 4.30 -0.36 6.68
CA HIS A 58 3.61 -1.53 7.22
C HIS A 58 4.02 -2.77 6.42
N LYS A 59 4.60 -3.77 7.08
CA LYS A 59 5.15 -4.96 6.42
C LYS A 59 4.11 -5.83 5.71
N ASP A 60 2.85 -5.75 6.14
CA ASP A 60 1.76 -6.56 5.59
C ASP A 60 1.05 -5.89 4.40
N TRP A 61 1.51 -4.72 3.96
CA TRP A 61 0.96 -4.09 2.76
C TRP A 61 1.40 -4.81 1.50
N ASP A 62 0.43 -5.06 0.63
CA ASP A 62 0.69 -5.68 -0.67
C ASP A 62 1.44 -4.75 -1.63
N LEU A 63 2.21 -5.37 -2.55
CA LEU A 63 2.92 -4.67 -3.62
C LEU A 63 1.97 -4.36 -4.80
N ILE A 64 0.94 -3.56 -4.53
CA ILE A 64 -0.07 -3.14 -5.50
C ILE A 64 -0.24 -1.61 -5.53
N PRO A 65 -0.42 -1.02 -6.74
CA PRO A 65 -0.76 0.39 -6.89
C PRO A 65 -2.06 0.77 -6.19
N SER A 66 -2.17 2.03 -5.82
CA SER A 66 -3.32 2.52 -5.05
C SER A 66 -4.67 2.35 -5.77
N ILE A 67 -4.73 2.56 -7.09
CA ILE A 67 -5.97 2.41 -7.87
C ILE A 67 -6.48 0.96 -7.86
N LEU A 68 -5.58 -0.03 -7.81
CA LEU A 68 -5.91 -1.45 -7.89
C LEU A 68 -6.36 -2.05 -6.54
N ARG A 69 -6.26 -1.27 -5.44
CA ARG A 69 -6.71 -1.71 -4.10
C ARG A 69 -8.22 -1.69 -3.95
N ASP A 70 -8.92 -0.92 -4.79
CA ASP A 70 -10.39 -0.85 -4.80
C ASP A 70 -10.92 -1.05 -6.21
N SER A 71 -11.67 -2.14 -6.40
CA SER A 71 -12.28 -2.47 -7.69
C SER A 71 -13.25 -1.42 -8.21
N LYS A 72 -13.86 -0.61 -7.32
CA LYS A 72 -14.75 0.50 -7.71
C LYS A 72 -13.95 1.66 -8.29
N LEU A 73 -12.78 1.95 -7.72
CA LEU A 73 -11.90 3.02 -8.22
C LEU A 73 -11.33 2.67 -9.59
N VAL A 74 -10.81 1.45 -9.76
CA VAL A 74 -10.18 1.04 -11.02
C VAL A 74 -11.18 1.00 -12.19
N LYS A 75 -12.45 0.67 -11.94
CA LYS A 75 -13.51 0.75 -12.95
C LYS A 75 -13.76 2.20 -13.44
N LYS A 76 -13.52 3.19 -12.56
CA LYS A 76 -13.68 4.61 -12.85
C LYS A 76 -12.37 5.33 -13.19
N GLU A 77 -11.26 4.60 -13.38
CA GLU A 77 -9.95 5.18 -13.62
C GLU A 77 -9.95 6.20 -14.78
N HIS A 78 -10.62 5.88 -15.88
CA HIS A 78 -10.73 6.76 -17.04
C HIS A 78 -11.54 8.05 -16.77
N GLN A 79 -12.52 7.99 -15.85
CA GLN A 79 -13.27 9.16 -15.39
C GLN A 79 -12.40 10.03 -14.48
N LEU A 80 -11.77 9.42 -13.47
CA LEU A 80 -10.85 10.11 -12.56
C LEU A 80 -9.74 10.83 -13.30
N PHE A 81 -9.19 10.19 -14.35
CA PHE A 81 -8.17 10.80 -15.20
C PHE A 81 -8.70 12.08 -15.87
N ARG A 82 -9.87 12.00 -16.52
CA ARG A 82 -10.46 13.14 -17.24
C ARG A 82 -10.89 14.26 -16.32
N ASP A 83 -11.53 13.91 -15.20
CA ASP A 83 -12.03 14.88 -14.23
C ASP A 83 -10.88 15.69 -13.62
N MET A 84 -9.76 15.02 -13.28
CA MET A 84 -8.56 15.69 -12.75
C MET A 84 -7.96 16.68 -13.75
N VAL A 85 -7.82 16.26 -15.02
CA VAL A 85 -7.29 17.13 -16.08
C VAL A 85 -8.24 18.29 -16.37
N ALA A 86 -9.55 18.05 -16.38
CA ALA A 86 -10.55 19.08 -16.62
C ALA A 86 -10.61 20.13 -15.50
N HIS A 87 -10.37 19.69 -14.25
CA HIS A 87 -10.39 20.58 -13.09
C HIS A 87 -9.14 21.48 -13.02
N GLU A 88 -7.97 20.94 -13.31
CA GLU A 88 -6.68 21.65 -13.19
C GLU A 88 -5.84 21.57 -14.46
N PRO A 89 -6.33 22.07 -15.62
CA PRO A 89 -5.63 21.92 -16.89
C PRO A 89 -4.25 22.57 -16.91
N GLN A 90 -4.03 23.63 -16.14
CA GLN A 90 -2.75 24.34 -16.06
C GLN A 90 -1.66 23.47 -15.47
N SER A 91 -1.99 22.58 -14.53
CA SER A 91 -1.05 21.68 -13.88
C SER A 91 -0.52 20.58 -14.82
N PHE A 92 -1.15 20.38 -15.97
CA PHE A 92 -0.82 19.34 -16.95
C PHE A 92 -0.23 19.85 -18.26
N LEU A 93 0.05 21.16 -18.39
CA LEU A 93 0.57 21.74 -19.64
C LEU A 93 1.91 21.15 -20.10
N GLU A 94 2.75 20.73 -19.17
CA GLU A 94 4.05 20.12 -19.43
C GLU A 94 3.97 18.61 -19.72
N CYS A 95 2.79 17.99 -19.52
CA CYS A 95 2.58 16.57 -19.73
C CYS A 95 2.44 16.27 -21.22
N LYS A 96 3.30 15.39 -21.74
CA LYS A 96 3.34 15.01 -23.17
C LYS A 96 2.88 13.57 -23.42
N SER A 97 2.91 12.72 -22.39
CA SER A 97 2.55 11.32 -22.48
C SER A 97 1.58 10.93 -21.36
N ALA A 98 0.83 9.85 -21.53
CA ALA A 98 -0.05 9.33 -20.49
C ALA A 98 0.71 9.05 -19.19
N LEU A 99 1.97 8.60 -19.27
CA LEU A 99 2.82 8.42 -18.10
C LEU A 99 3.05 9.74 -17.35
N ASP A 100 3.34 10.85 -18.06
CA ASP A 100 3.56 12.15 -17.41
C ASP A 100 2.31 12.57 -16.64
N TYR A 101 1.12 12.38 -17.22
CA TYR A 101 -0.15 12.65 -16.53
C TYR A 101 -0.32 11.79 -15.28
N LEU A 102 -0.07 10.47 -15.36
CA LEU A 102 -0.19 9.57 -14.21
C LEU A 102 0.77 9.94 -13.09
N VAL A 103 2.01 10.29 -13.43
CA VAL A 103 3.02 10.73 -12.46
C VAL A 103 2.59 12.03 -11.77
N GLN A 104 2.07 12.99 -12.53
CA GLN A 104 1.57 14.25 -11.99
C GLN A 104 0.34 14.05 -11.10
N MET A 105 -0.62 13.22 -11.52
CA MET A 105 -1.80 12.84 -10.74
C MET A 105 -1.42 12.20 -9.41
N GLN A 106 -0.47 11.25 -9.45
CA GLN A 106 0.03 10.57 -8.24
C GLN A 106 0.76 11.54 -7.31
N HIS A 107 1.48 12.53 -7.85
CA HIS A 107 2.11 13.60 -7.09
C HIS A 107 1.08 14.36 -6.23
N TYR A 108 -0.10 14.61 -6.76
CA TYR A 108 -1.22 15.25 -6.06
C TYR A 108 -2.14 14.28 -5.31
N GLY A 109 -1.75 13.02 -5.18
CA GLY A 109 -2.45 12.03 -4.34
C GLY A 109 -3.60 11.29 -5.03
N LEU A 110 -3.83 11.50 -6.35
CA LEU A 110 -4.81 10.69 -7.06
C LEU A 110 -4.30 9.25 -7.20
N PRO A 111 -5.11 8.24 -6.89
CA PRO A 111 -4.73 6.85 -7.12
C PRO A 111 -4.45 6.55 -8.59
N THR A 112 -3.32 5.93 -8.89
CA THR A 112 -2.91 5.54 -10.23
C THR A 112 -2.47 4.08 -10.29
N ARG A 113 -2.21 3.54 -11.51
CA ARG A 113 -1.64 2.22 -11.77
C ARG A 113 -0.13 2.13 -11.63
N LEU A 114 0.51 3.18 -11.14
CA LEU A 114 1.93 3.21 -10.86
C LEU A 114 2.19 2.83 -9.40
N LEU A 115 3.22 2.04 -9.17
CA LEU A 115 3.76 1.74 -7.85
C LEU A 115 5.16 2.34 -7.76
N ASP A 116 5.35 3.33 -6.87
CA ASP A 116 6.65 3.97 -6.69
C ASP A 116 7.71 2.96 -6.25
N VAL A 117 8.86 3.02 -6.88
CA VAL A 117 10.10 2.40 -6.45
C VAL A 117 11.23 3.43 -6.54
N THR A 118 12.33 3.17 -5.89
CA THR A 118 13.48 4.09 -5.89
C THR A 118 14.77 3.33 -6.17
N MET A 119 15.76 4.00 -6.75
CA MET A 119 17.13 3.48 -6.85
C MET A 119 17.98 3.85 -5.62
N ASN A 120 17.44 4.66 -4.70
CA ASN A 120 18.13 5.05 -3.47
C ASN A 120 17.61 4.23 -2.27
N PRO A 121 18.42 3.33 -1.68
CA PRO A 121 17.98 2.51 -0.54
C PRO A 121 17.63 3.33 0.70
N LEU A 122 18.26 4.50 0.93
CA LEU A 122 17.95 5.34 2.08
C LEU A 122 16.58 6.02 1.95
N VAL A 123 16.15 6.34 0.73
CA VAL A 123 14.78 6.80 0.47
C VAL A 123 13.76 5.70 0.79
N ALA A 124 14.05 4.47 0.39
CA ALA A 124 13.18 3.34 0.73
C ALA A 124 13.13 3.10 2.24
N LEU A 125 14.27 3.20 2.93
CA LEU A 125 14.35 3.09 4.39
C LEU A 125 13.52 4.19 5.08
N TYR A 126 13.63 5.45 4.62
CA TYR A 126 12.82 6.55 5.12
C TYR A 126 11.32 6.23 4.99
N LEU A 127 10.88 5.76 3.82
CA LEU A 127 9.48 5.43 3.58
C LEU A 127 9.00 4.22 4.41
N ALA A 128 9.89 3.30 4.77
CA ALA A 128 9.59 2.18 5.66
C ALA A 128 9.48 2.61 7.14
N CYS A 129 10.22 3.66 7.51
CA CYS A 129 10.21 4.21 8.87
C CYS A 129 9.16 5.29 9.08
N LYS A 130 8.73 5.99 8.00
CA LYS A 130 7.68 7.00 8.10
C LYS A 130 6.44 6.32 8.65
N ASP A 131 5.85 6.92 9.70
CA ASP A 131 4.59 6.45 10.21
C ASP A 131 3.59 6.41 9.05
N ALA A 132 2.93 5.26 8.90
CA ALA A 132 1.75 5.22 8.04
C ALA A 132 0.87 6.38 8.50
N PRO A 133 0.28 7.18 7.59
CA PRO A 133 -0.78 8.08 7.99
C PRO A 133 -1.69 7.23 8.87
N ASP A 134 -2.06 7.75 10.06
CA ASP A 134 -2.96 7.06 10.95
C ASP A 134 -4.08 6.52 10.07
N ASP A 135 -3.98 5.26 9.67
CA ASP A 135 -5.02 4.63 8.89
C ASP A 135 -6.13 4.34 9.90
N GLU A 136 -6.84 5.43 10.23
CA GLU A 136 -7.99 5.38 11.12
C GLU A 136 -8.94 4.26 10.67
N GLU A 137 -9.04 4.05 9.37
CA GLU A 137 -9.87 3.00 8.81
C GLU A 137 -9.31 1.61 9.09
N ALA A 138 -7.99 1.39 9.02
CA ALA A 138 -7.36 0.12 9.41
C ALA A 138 -7.46 -0.12 10.92
N GLN A 139 -7.26 0.95 11.72
CA GLN A 139 -7.44 0.87 13.17
C GLN A 139 -8.90 0.53 13.53
N ILE A 140 -9.86 1.20 12.89
CA ILE A 140 -11.30 0.95 13.06
C ILE A 140 -11.62 -0.49 12.64
N ARG A 141 -11.18 -0.96 11.48
CA ARG A 141 -11.41 -2.35 11.01
C ARG A 141 -10.84 -3.37 11.98
N ALA A 142 -9.60 -3.19 12.43
CA ALA A 142 -8.98 -4.07 13.42
C ALA A 142 -9.76 -4.06 14.76
N GLY A 143 -10.21 -2.87 15.17
CA GLY A 143 -11.03 -2.70 16.37
C GLY A 143 -12.40 -3.37 16.26
N ILE A 144 -13.07 -3.23 15.12
CA ILE A 144 -14.35 -3.89 14.83
C ILE A 144 -14.21 -5.40 14.91
N GLN A 145 -13.22 -5.96 14.22
CA GLN A 145 -13.02 -7.42 14.16
C GLN A 145 -12.69 -8.00 15.53
N ALA A 146 -11.69 -7.44 16.21
CA ALA A 146 -11.28 -7.91 17.54
C ALA A 146 -12.39 -7.71 18.58
N GLY A 147 -13.11 -6.58 18.49
CA GLY A 147 -14.22 -6.27 19.40
C GLY A 147 -15.41 -7.20 19.21
N ALA A 148 -15.79 -7.50 17.96
CA ALA A 148 -16.86 -8.43 17.64
C ALA A 148 -16.58 -9.85 18.15
N GLU A 149 -15.36 -10.31 18.00
CA GLU A 149 -14.94 -11.63 18.46
C GLU A 149 -14.92 -11.73 19.99
N ALA A 150 -14.33 -10.72 20.65
CA ALA A 150 -14.29 -10.66 22.11
C ALA A 150 -15.71 -10.56 22.71
N GLY A 151 -16.60 -9.78 22.11
CA GLY A 151 -18.00 -9.69 22.54
C GLY A 151 -18.75 -11.01 22.43
N ARG A 152 -18.52 -11.77 21.34
CA ARG A 152 -19.09 -13.12 21.18
C ARG A 152 -18.57 -14.11 22.21
N MET A 153 -17.27 -14.09 22.49
CA MET A 153 -16.63 -15.01 23.46
C MET A 153 -17.16 -14.75 24.88
N ASP A 154 -17.16 -13.50 25.31
CA ASP A 154 -17.68 -13.09 26.64
C ASP A 154 -19.13 -13.52 26.82
N SER A 155 -19.97 -13.34 25.81
CA SER A 155 -21.38 -13.71 25.85
C SER A 155 -21.61 -15.21 25.86
N ARG A 156 -20.83 -15.99 25.14
CA ARG A 156 -20.88 -17.46 25.19
C ARG A 156 -20.51 -18.00 26.56
N ASP A 157 -19.51 -17.42 27.21
CA ASP A 157 -19.10 -17.79 28.55
C ASP A 157 -20.14 -17.41 29.60
N PHE A 158 -20.82 -16.29 29.41
CA PHE A 158 -21.95 -15.88 30.25
C PHE A 158 -23.13 -16.84 30.09
N LEU A 159 -23.52 -17.17 28.86
CA LEU A 159 -24.65 -18.06 28.57
C LEU A 159 -24.42 -19.47 29.11
N LYS A 160 -23.19 -19.97 29.08
CA LYS A 160 -22.82 -21.28 29.67
C LYS A 160 -22.91 -21.29 31.21
N LYS A 161 -22.70 -20.15 31.87
CA LYS A 161 -22.72 -19.99 33.33
C LYS A 161 -24.10 -19.62 33.87
N SER A 162 -24.99 -19.15 33.01
CA SER A 162 -26.37 -18.81 33.39
C SER A 162 -27.24 -20.07 33.36
N ASP A 163 -28.20 -20.17 34.30
CA ASP A 163 -29.15 -21.28 34.31
C ASP A 163 -29.87 -21.32 32.94
N ALA A 164 -29.59 -22.38 32.16
CA ALA A 164 -30.09 -22.56 30.81
C ALA A 164 -31.65 -22.54 30.74
N ASP A 165 -32.31 -22.88 31.84
CA ASP A 165 -33.79 -22.95 31.95
C ASP A 165 -34.47 -21.56 31.92
N LYS A 166 -33.70 -20.46 31.95
CA LYS A 166 -34.25 -19.08 31.95
C LYS A 166 -34.16 -18.39 30.58
N ILE A 167 -33.60 -19.04 29.58
CA ILE A 167 -33.44 -18.50 28.21
C ILE A 167 -34.35 -19.27 27.25
N PRO A 168 -35.32 -18.63 26.62
CA PRO A 168 -36.19 -19.29 25.64
C PRO A 168 -35.36 -19.88 24.47
N GLU A 169 -35.77 -21.04 23.96
CA GLU A 169 -35.11 -21.76 22.88
C GLU A 169 -34.96 -20.86 21.62
N GLY A 170 -33.78 -20.76 21.02
CA GLY A 170 -33.50 -19.93 19.84
C GLY A 170 -33.11 -18.48 20.12
N THR A 171 -33.15 -17.99 21.35
CA THR A 171 -32.78 -16.62 21.72
C THR A 171 -31.30 -16.40 21.95
N ASP A 172 -30.55 -17.47 22.17
CA ASP A 172 -29.09 -17.48 22.28
C ASP A 172 -28.37 -16.89 21.07
N VAL A 173 -28.86 -17.19 19.86
CA VAL A 173 -28.32 -16.65 18.60
C VAL A 173 -28.52 -15.14 18.51
N ALA A 174 -29.71 -14.64 18.88
CA ALA A 174 -29.99 -13.20 18.87
C ALA A 174 -29.13 -12.45 19.88
N ILE A 175 -28.95 -13.01 21.09
CA ILE A 175 -28.07 -12.45 22.13
C ILE A 175 -26.60 -12.42 21.66
N LEU A 176 -26.11 -13.49 21.03
CA LEU A 176 -24.75 -13.54 20.49
C LEU A 176 -24.52 -12.54 19.36
N HIS A 177 -25.52 -12.32 18.48
CA HIS A 177 -25.46 -11.30 17.45
C HIS A 177 -25.39 -9.89 18.05
N LEU A 178 -26.20 -9.61 19.05
CA LEU A 178 -26.21 -8.32 19.74
C LEU A 178 -24.89 -8.03 20.42
N ALA A 179 -24.37 -9.02 21.13
CA ALA A 179 -23.09 -8.95 21.82
C ALA A 179 -21.92 -8.72 20.85
N SER A 180 -21.96 -9.41 19.70
CA SER A 180 -20.95 -9.21 18.64
C SER A 180 -20.98 -7.77 18.13
N ARG A 181 -22.16 -7.17 17.88
CA ARG A 181 -22.31 -5.79 17.43
C ARG A 181 -21.86 -4.79 18.50
N ALA A 182 -22.25 -5.00 19.75
CA ALA A 182 -21.83 -4.14 20.86
C ALA A 182 -20.31 -4.16 21.05
N GLY A 183 -19.70 -5.34 20.97
CA GLY A 183 -18.27 -5.52 21.02
C GLY A 183 -17.56 -4.84 19.84
N ALA A 184 -18.09 -4.96 18.62
CA ALA A 184 -17.54 -4.34 17.42
C ALA A 184 -17.50 -2.81 17.53
N VAL A 185 -18.61 -2.19 17.92
CA VAL A 185 -18.71 -0.72 18.08
C VAL A 185 -17.75 -0.23 19.16
N ALA A 186 -17.76 -0.87 20.34
CA ALA A 186 -16.84 -0.52 21.41
C ALA A 186 -15.38 -0.72 21.03
N GLY A 187 -15.08 -1.77 20.26
CA GLY A 187 -13.75 -2.06 19.74
C GLY A 187 -13.27 -1.02 18.74
N ALA A 188 -14.13 -0.57 17.82
CA ALA A 188 -13.81 0.48 16.86
C ALA A 188 -13.40 1.79 17.53
N VAL A 189 -14.23 2.25 18.47
CA VAL A 189 -13.99 3.52 19.20
C VAL A 189 -12.73 3.44 20.06
N ALA A 190 -12.53 2.31 20.75
CA ALA A 190 -11.34 2.10 21.58
C ALA A 190 -10.04 1.95 20.75
N ALA A 191 -10.14 1.44 19.53
CA ALA A 191 -9.00 1.34 18.62
C ALA A 191 -8.42 2.72 18.25
N LEU A 192 -9.27 3.74 18.16
CA LEU A 192 -8.87 5.14 17.94
C LEU A 192 -8.29 5.82 19.19
N GLY A 193 -8.22 5.13 20.34
CA GLY A 193 -7.76 5.71 21.60
C GLY A 193 -8.79 6.61 22.29
N ILE A 194 -10.03 6.61 21.82
CA ILE A 194 -11.11 7.38 22.40
C ILE A 194 -11.61 6.64 23.66
N SER A 195 -11.65 7.34 24.78
CA SER A 195 -12.20 6.79 26.04
C SER A 195 -13.70 6.54 25.88
N VAL A 196 -14.07 5.27 25.92
CA VAL A 196 -15.47 4.85 25.86
C VAL A 196 -16.01 4.75 27.28
N GLU A 197 -16.94 5.61 27.66
CA GLU A 197 -17.83 5.32 28.77
C GLU A 197 -18.76 4.16 28.37
N THR A 198 -18.22 2.94 28.42
CA THR A 198 -18.88 1.71 27.95
C THR A 198 -20.27 1.48 28.58
N THR A 199 -20.54 2.09 29.73
CA THR A 199 -21.82 1.98 30.45
C THR A 199 -22.96 2.75 29.80
N LYS A 200 -22.70 3.95 29.25
CA LYS A 200 -23.74 4.77 28.61
C LYS A 200 -24.11 4.23 27.22
N TRP A 201 -23.13 3.85 26.44
CA TRP A 201 -23.34 3.29 25.09
C TRP A 201 -24.01 1.91 25.12
N ALA A 202 -23.60 1.05 26.05
CA ALA A 202 -24.20 -0.27 26.21
C ALA A 202 -25.68 -0.17 26.65
N SER A 203 -26.03 0.85 27.47
CA SER A 203 -27.42 1.14 27.84
C SER A 203 -28.22 1.60 26.62
N ALA A 204 -27.71 2.56 25.86
CA ALA A 204 -28.38 3.07 24.65
C ALA A 204 -28.59 1.98 23.60
N LEU A 205 -27.61 1.10 23.36
CA LEU A 205 -27.77 -0.03 22.45
C LEU A 205 -28.80 -1.05 22.93
N SER A 206 -28.91 -1.29 24.26
CA SER A 206 -29.91 -2.19 24.82
C SER A 206 -31.33 -1.64 24.72
N ASP A 207 -31.48 -0.31 24.77
CA ASP A 207 -32.79 0.35 24.68
C ASP A 207 -33.31 0.46 23.23
N VAL A 208 -32.38 0.50 22.23
CA VAL A 208 -32.74 0.63 20.80
C VAL A 208 -33.14 -0.72 20.17
N VAL A 209 -32.67 -1.86 20.70
CA VAL A 209 -32.78 -3.15 20.03
C VAL A 209 -33.97 -3.99 20.47
N PHE A 210 -34.66 -3.65 21.57
CA PHE A 210 -35.78 -4.42 22.08
C PHE A 210 -37.10 -3.63 22.09
N CYS A 211 -37.80 -3.68 20.94
CA CYS A 211 -39.24 -3.62 20.89
C CYS A 211 -39.83 -5.02 21.12
N ASP A 212 -40.14 -5.34 22.30
CA ASP A 212 -41.35 -5.94 22.93
C ASP A 212 -41.88 -7.34 22.52
N GLU A 213 -41.21 -8.23 21.82
CA GLU A 213 -41.82 -9.52 21.50
C GLU A 213 -41.04 -10.79 21.94
N SER A 214 -39.88 -10.68 22.55
CA SER A 214 -38.99 -11.87 22.74
C SER A 214 -39.03 -12.54 24.11
N GLY A 215 -39.78 -12.03 25.11
CA GLY A 215 -39.91 -12.66 26.46
C GLY A 215 -38.61 -12.74 27.30
N ILE A 216 -37.51 -12.11 26.84
CA ILE A 216 -36.23 -12.14 27.55
C ILE A 216 -36.20 -11.07 28.64
N GLU A 217 -35.74 -11.43 29.85
CA GLU A 217 -35.50 -10.46 30.92
C GLU A 217 -34.53 -9.37 30.48
N LYS A 218 -34.97 -8.11 30.43
CA LYS A 218 -34.19 -6.93 30.04
C LYS A 218 -32.83 -6.84 30.78
N ASP A 219 -32.78 -7.33 32.02
CA ASP A 219 -31.56 -7.31 32.83
C ASP A 219 -30.49 -8.32 32.35
N ILE A 220 -30.88 -9.44 31.76
CA ILE A 220 -29.96 -10.42 31.19
C ILE A 220 -29.30 -9.79 29.97
N VAL A 221 -30.08 -9.21 29.07
CA VAL A 221 -29.60 -8.53 27.86
C VAL A 221 -28.66 -7.38 28.21
N LYS A 222 -29.01 -6.54 29.16
CA LYS A 222 -28.16 -5.42 29.63
C LYS A 222 -26.80 -5.93 30.15
N ARG A 223 -26.80 -7.02 30.92
CA ARG A 223 -25.56 -7.61 31.45
C ARG A 223 -24.67 -8.15 30.33
N VAL A 224 -25.23 -8.88 29.35
CA VAL A 224 -24.53 -9.43 28.23
C VAL A 224 -23.94 -8.34 27.35
N VAL A 225 -24.75 -7.32 26.98
CA VAL A 225 -24.30 -6.21 26.13
C VAL A 225 -23.20 -5.40 26.82
N ARG A 226 -23.28 -5.16 28.13
CA ARG A 226 -22.22 -4.49 28.90
C ARG A 226 -20.93 -5.31 28.94
N GLY A 227 -21.01 -6.60 29.19
CA GLY A 227 -19.86 -7.52 29.18
C GLY A 227 -19.18 -7.49 27.84
N ALA A 228 -19.96 -7.71 26.78
CA ALA A 228 -19.49 -7.71 25.41
C ALA A 228 -18.84 -6.39 24.97
N ALA A 229 -19.44 -5.24 25.33
CA ALA A 229 -18.89 -3.93 25.05
C ALA A 229 -17.56 -3.70 25.78
N LYS A 230 -17.45 -4.12 27.05
CA LYS A 230 -16.22 -4.01 27.85
C LYS A 230 -15.11 -4.90 27.27
N ALA A 231 -15.43 -6.15 26.93
CA ALA A 231 -14.49 -7.09 26.31
C ALA A 231 -14.03 -6.56 24.94
N GLY A 232 -14.99 -6.07 24.14
CA GLY A 232 -14.74 -5.51 22.83
C GLY A 232 -13.88 -4.25 22.88
N ALA A 233 -14.13 -3.34 23.80
CA ALA A 233 -13.30 -2.14 23.98
C ALA A 233 -11.85 -2.50 24.33
N LYS A 234 -11.63 -3.47 25.24
CA LYS A 234 -10.29 -3.94 25.62
C LYS A 234 -9.55 -4.59 24.44
N ALA A 235 -10.25 -5.46 23.69
CA ALA A 235 -9.68 -6.13 22.53
C ALA A 235 -9.40 -5.15 21.39
N GLY A 236 -10.34 -4.21 21.14
CA GLY A 236 -10.20 -3.18 20.11
C GLY A 236 -9.07 -2.20 20.39
N ALA A 237 -8.94 -1.73 21.64
CA ALA A 237 -7.81 -0.89 22.04
C ALA A 237 -6.45 -1.58 21.77
N LYS A 238 -6.33 -2.88 22.10
CA LYS A 238 -5.13 -3.67 21.84
C LYS A 238 -4.89 -3.84 20.33
N ALA A 239 -5.94 -4.12 19.55
CA ALA A 239 -5.86 -4.28 18.11
C ALA A 239 -5.50 -2.97 17.40
N GLY A 240 -6.13 -1.85 17.80
CA GLY A 240 -5.82 -0.52 17.28
C GLY A 240 -4.39 -0.07 17.63
N ALA A 241 -3.95 -0.32 18.87
CA ALA A 241 -2.56 -0.06 19.26
C ALA A 241 -1.56 -0.89 18.44
N LYS A 242 -1.89 -2.15 18.12
CA LYS A 242 -1.11 -3.01 17.24
C LYS A 242 -1.13 -2.51 15.79
N ALA A 243 -2.27 -2.00 15.32
CA ALA A 243 -2.39 -1.43 13.97
C ALA A 243 -1.62 -0.11 13.80
N ARG A 244 -1.55 0.73 14.86
CA ARG A 244 -0.79 1.99 14.88
C ARG A 244 0.73 1.82 14.79
N GLY A 245 1.26 0.72 15.28
CA GLY A 245 2.71 0.53 15.36
C GLY A 245 3.12 -0.77 14.69
N GLN A 246 3.20 -0.82 13.38
CA GLN A 246 3.64 -2.00 12.63
C GLN A 246 5.10 -1.89 12.22
N ASP A 247 5.76 -3.05 12.08
CA ASP A 247 7.08 -3.11 11.46
C ASP A 247 7.01 -2.58 10.04
N GLY A 248 8.05 -1.86 9.64
CA GLY A 248 8.25 -1.48 8.26
C GLY A 248 8.92 -2.61 7.48
N ILE A 249 8.96 -2.45 6.17
CA ILE A 249 9.68 -3.37 5.29
C ILE A 249 10.30 -2.60 4.12
N VAL A 250 11.54 -2.95 3.78
CA VAL A 250 12.16 -2.53 2.53
C VAL A 250 12.33 -3.75 1.65
N TYR A 251 11.75 -3.70 0.46
CA TYR A 251 11.95 -4.67 -0.59
C TYR A 251 13.16 -4.26 -1.44
N LEU A 252 14.05 -5.21 -1.72
CA LEU A 252 15.08 -5.11 -2.73
C LEU A 252 14.66 -5.92 -3.95
N PHE A 253 14.56 -5.24 -5.08
CA PHE A 253 14.26 -5.87 -6.36
C PHE A 253 15.53 -5.89 -7.24
N SER A 254 15.70 -6.97 -7.98
CA SER A 254 16.65 -7.05 -9.07
C SER A 254 15.93 -7.56 -10.31
N ALA A 255 16.01 -6.81 -11.38
CA ALA A 255 15.45 -7.19 -12.66
C ALA A 255 16.55 -7.14 -13.73
N PRO A 256 16.55 -8.07 -14.73
CA PRO A 256 17.42 -7.95 -15.89
C PRO A 256 17.21 -6.57 -16.56
N GLU A 257 18.28 -5.90 -17.01
CA GLU A 257 18.17 -4.56 -17.61
C GLU A 257 17.21 -4.56 -18.81
N LYS A 258 17.09 -5.67 -19.53
CA LYS A 258 16.13 -5.86 -20.62
C LYS A 258 14.65 -5.80 -20.20
N GLU A 259 14.34 -6.03 -18.92
CA GLU A 259 12.98 -5.93 -18.35
C GLU A 259 12.66 -4.52 -17.85
N VAL A 260 13.63 -3.62 -17.90
CA VAL A 260 13.47 -2.23 -17.52
C VAL A 260 13.14 -1.39 -18.74
N ARG A 261 12.09 -0.61 -18.68
CA ARG A 261 11.63 0.26 -19.77
C ARG A 261 11.99 1.71 -19.48
N HIS A 262 12.29 2.46 -20.51
CA HIS A 262 12.35 3.91 -20.43
C HIS A 262 10.94 4.52 -20.53
N TYR A 263 10.79 5.71 -19.97
CA TYR A 263 9.52 6.46 -19.91
C TYR A 263 8.83 6.63 -21.28
N ASP A 264 9.58 6.61 -22.37
CA ASP A 264 9.12 6.83 -23.74
C ASP A 264 8.99 5.53 -24.57
N SER A 265 9.13 4.34 -23.97
CA SER A 265 8.94 3.08 -24.68
C SER A 265 7.47 2.84 -25.07
N ASP A 266 7.25 2.06 -26.13
CA ASP A 266 5.91 1.74 -26.60
C ASP A 266 5.11 0.94 -25.55
N ASP A 267 5.77 -0.04 -24.89
CA ASP A 267 5.16 -0.83 -23.81
C ASP A 267 4.60 0.06 -22.70
N VAL A 268 5.37 1.08 -22.28
CA VAL A 268 4.95 2.03 -21.24
C VAL A 268 3.79 2.90 -21.73
N SER A 269 3.84 3.38 -22.99
CA SER A 269 2.75 4.17 -23.58
C SER A 269 1.45 3.34 -23.61
N VAL A 270 1.51 2.07 -24.02
CA VAL A 270 0.34 1.18 -24.04
C VAL A 270 -0.25 1.04 -22.65
N LEU A 271 0.57 0.68 -21.64
CA LEU A 271 0.05 0.45 -20.28
C LEU A 271 -0.43 1.74 -19.61
N ALA A 272 0.25 2.87 -19.84
CA ALA A 272 -0.17 4.16 -19.27
C ALA A 272 -1.51 4.65 -19.85
N ASN A 273 -1.74 4.44 -21.16
CA ASN A 273 -2.99 4.84 -21.80
C ASN A 273 -4.20 4.00 -21.40
N LEU A 274 -4.01 2.81 -20.74
CA LEU A 274 -5.10 2.07 -20.11
C LEU A 274 -5.88 2.93 -19.10
N ALA A 275 -5.24 3.91 -18.48
CA ALA A 275 -5.89 4.83 -17.56
C ALA A 275 -6.92 5.74 -18.24
N LYS A 276 -6.77 6.01 -19.54
CA LYS A 276 -7.69 6.85 -20.34
C LYS A 276 -8.85 6.05 -20.93
N CYS A 277 -8.73 4.71 -20.98
CA CYS A 277 -9.68 3.85 -21.67
C CYS A 277 -10.67 3.19 -20.71
N GLU A 278 -11.88 3.00 -21.15
CA GLU A 278 -12.80 2.05 -20.56
C GLU A 278 -12.54 0.68 -21.20
N ILE A 279 -12.27 -0.33 -20.39
CA ILE A 279 -12.12 -1.71 -20.85
C ILE A 279 -13.35 -2.48 -20.41
N SER A 280 -14.10 -2.97 -21.37
CA SER A 280 -15.33 -3.71 -21.13
C SER A 280 -15.06 -5.08 -20.48
N GLU A 281 -16.10 -5.66 -19.90
CA GLU A 281 -16.00 -7.00 -19.34
C GLU A 281 -16.00 -8.10 -20.42
N GLU A 282 -16.11 -7.73 -21.70
CA GLU A 282 -16.16 -8.63 -22.84
C GLU A 282 -14.90 -8.58 -23.72
N CYS A 283 -13.81 -8.00 -23.23
CA CYS A 283 -12.55 -7.94 -23.97
C CYS A 283 -11.87 -9.33 -23.94
N TYR A 284 -11.94 -10.06 -25.05
CA TYR A 284 -11.41 -11.43 -25.19
C TYR A 284 -9.92 -11.40 -25.54
N SER A 285 -9.08 -12.10 -24.76
CA SER A 285 -7.64 -12.20 -25.04
C SER A 285 -7.32 -13.19 -26.17
N ASP A 286 -8.11 -14.26 -26.31
CA ASP A 286 -7.84 -15.36 -27.24
C ASP A 286 -8.53 -15.17 -28.60
N SER A 287 -9.14 -14.01 -28.85
CA SER A 287 -9.82 -13.74 -30.11
C SER A 287 -8.82 -13.63 -31.27
N PRO A 288 -9.04 -14.30 -32.40
CA PRO A 288 -8.25 -14.08 -33.61
C PRO A 288 -8.28 -12.63 -34.09
N ASP A 289 -9.38 -11.93 -33.79
CA ASP A 289 -9.58 -10.51 -34.11
C ASP A 289 -9.29 -9.59 -32.90
N PHE A 290 -8.41 -9.99 -31.99
CA PHE A 290 -8.10 -9.24 -30.77
C PHE A 290 -7.84 -7.75 -31.03
N SER A 291 -7.01 -7.43 -32.01
CA SER A 291 -6.66 -6.06 -32.37
C SER A 291 -7.82 -5.23 -32.97
N ARG A 292 -8.92 -5.88 -33.35
CA ARG A 292 -10.12 -5.22 -33.91
C ARG A 292 -11.23 -4.99 -32.90
N GLN A 293 -11.06 -5.46 -31.66
CA GLN A 293 -12.02 -5.19 -30.60
C GLN A 293 -12.06 -3.69 -30.29
N HIS A 294 -13.26 -3.17 -30.01
CA HIS A 294 -13.48 -1.74 -29.78
C HIS A 294 -12.56 -1.16 -28.72
N ASP A 295 -12.39 -1.84 -27.61
CA ASP A 295 -11.53 -1.40 -26.50
C ASP A 295 -10.07 -1.29 -26.92
N ILE A 296 -9.60 -2.22 -27.75
CA ILE A 296 -8.22 -2.26 -28.27
C ILE A 296 -8.01 -1.14 -29.29
N LEU A 297 -8.98 -0.92 -30.19
CA LEU A 297 -8.93 0.19 -31.12
C LEU A 297 -8.92 1.54 -30.40
N SER A 298 -9.79 1.70 -29.40
CA SER A 298 -9.79 2.90 -28.56
C SER A 298 -8.45 3.14 -27.86
N LEU A 299 -7.81 2.08 -27.37
CA LEU A 299 -6.48 2.17 -26.77
C LEU A 299 -5.41 2.54 -27.79
N ILE A 300 -5.45 1.96 -28.99
CA ILE A 300 -4.54 2.30 -30.09
C ILE A 300 -4.66 3.80 -30.42
N ASP A 301 -5.87 4.32 -30.54
CA ASP A 301 -6.12 5.74 -30.82
C ASP A 301 -5.50 6.64 -29.74
N GLN A 302 -5.64 6.26 -28.46
CA GLN A 302 -5.02 7.01 -27.36
C GLN A 302 -3.48 6.98 -27.44
N VAL A 303 -2.87 5.85 -27.77
CA VAL A 303 -1.42 5.73 -27.93
C VAL A 303 -0.94 6.52 -29.15
N GLN A 304 -1.65 6.47 -30.27
CA GLN A 304 -1.33 7.23 -31.47
C GLN A 304 -1.50 8.74 -31.28
N GLY A 305 -2.39 9.16 -30.40
CA GLY A 305 -2.53 10.58 -30.01
C GLY A 305 -1.27 11.17 -29.38
N GLU A 306 -0.44 10.34 -28.71
CA GLU A 306 0.86 10.77 -28.17
C GLU A 306 2.06 10.32 -29.02
N LYS A 307 1.91 9.24 -29.80
CA LYS A 307 2.93 8.64 -30.67
C LYS A 307 2.34 8.37 -32.05
N SER A 308 2.30 9.35 -32.92
CA SER A 308 1.70 9.27 -34.25
C SER A 308 2.24 8.15 -35.14
N HIS A 309 3.47 7.66 -34.85
CA HIS A 309 4.13 6.58 -35.58
C HIS A 309 3.94 5.19 -34.94
N PHE A 310 3.14 5.08 -33.86
CA PHE A 310 2.91 3.81 -33.21
C PHE A 310 2.26 2.81 -34.18
N LYS A 311 2.93 1.68 -34.34
CA LYS A 311 2.42 0.57 -35.16
C LYS A 311 1.42 -0.21 -34.32
N SER A 312 0.19 -0.35 -34.80
CA SER A 312 -0.98 -0.91 -34.12
C SER A 312 -0.86 -2.41 -33.81
N SER A 313 0.19 -2.84 -33.11
CA SER A 313 0.43 -4.23 -32.73
C SER A 313 0.37 -4.40 -31.21
N ILE A 314 -0.81 -4.22 -30.62
CA ILE A 314 -1.05 -4.52 -29.20
C ILE A 314 -1.45 -6.01 -29.13
N THR A 315 -0.80 -6.75 -28.25
CA THR A 315 -1.13 -8.15 -27.94
C THR A 315 -1.66 -8.26 -26.50
N PRO A 316 -2.37 -9.34 -26.16
CA PRO A 316 -2.78 -9.61 -24.78
C PRO A 316 -1.62 -9.60 -23.79
N ASP A 317 -0.47 -10.15 -24.18
CA ASP A 317 0.74 -10.19 -23.34
C ASP A 317 1.24 -8.78 -23.00
N HIS A 318 1.18 -7.83 -23.94
CA HIS A 318 1.51 -6.43 -23.64
C HIS A 318 0.59 -5.86 -22.56
N LEU A 319 -0.72 -6.14 -22.64
CA LEU A 319 -1.72 -5.61 -21.71
C LEU A 319 -1.66 -6.26 -20.33
N THR A 320 -1.18 -7.49 -20.22
CA THR A 320 -1.05 -8.21 -18.95
C THR A 320 0.34 -8.10 -18.33
N SER A 321 1.20 -7.29 -18.92
CA SER A 321 2.57 -7.10 -18.49
C SER A 321 2.70 -6.19 -17.26
N LEU A 322 3.87 -6.29 -16.65
CA LEU A 322 4.34 -5.47 -15.55
C LEU A 322 5.80 -5.09 -15.85
N PHE A 323 6.13 -3.80 -15.81
CA PHE A 323 7.47 -3.33 -16.12
C PHE A 323 8.00 -2.38 -15.06
N PHE A 324 9.31 -2.45 -14.77
CA PHE A 324 10.02 -1.33 -14.17
C PHE A 324 10.19 -0.23 -15.21
N VAL A 325 9.90 1.00 -14.82
CA VAL A 325 9.98 2.18 -15.68
C VAL A 325 10.94 3.18 -15.08
N LYS A 326 12.02 3.50 -15.80
CA LYS A 326 12.88 4.64 -15.46
C LYS A 326 12.14 5.93 -15.80
N ALA A 327 11.82 6.70 -14.78
CA ALA A 327 11.09 7.96 -14.93
C ALA A 327 11.95 9.04 -15.58
N LYS A 328 11.30 9.97 -16.26
CA LYS A 328 11.88 11.25 -16.63
C LYS A 328 12.01 12.11 -15.36
N ASN A 329 13.18 12.70 -15.13
CA ASN A 329 13.40 13.63 -14.02
C ASN A 329 12.67 14.96 -14.24
N GLY A 330 11.35 14.91 -14.42
CA GLY A 330 10.52 16.05 -14.76
C GLY A 330 10.15 16.95 -13.58
N ASN A 331 10.29 16.43 -12.36
CA ASN A 331 10.05 17.22 -11.14
C ASN A 331 11.04 16.89 -10.04
N GLN A 332 11.19 17.83 -9.09
CA GLN A 332 12.15 17.74 -7.99
C GLN A 332 11.92 16.52 -7.09
N ARG A 333 10.68 16.09 -6.91
CA ARG A 333 10.35 14.91 -6.08
C ARG A 333 10.91 13.64 -6.69
N ILE A 334 10.74 13.42 -8.00
CA ILE A 334 11.30 12.26 -8.69
C ILE A 334 12.82 12.28 -8.61
N ALA A 335 13.42 13.45 -8.84
CA ALA A 335 14.87 13.61 -8.79
C ALA A 335 15.44 13.30 -7.39
N ASN A 336 14.88 13.89 -6.32
CA ASN A 336 15.31 13.66 -4.94
C ASN A 336 15.13 12.21 -4.51
N GLN A 337 14.02 11.60 -4.91
CA GLN A 337 13.75 10.21 -4.58
C GLN A 337 14.51 9.22 -5.47
N MET A 338 15.25 9.66 -6.50
CA MET A 338 15.77 8.77 -7.54
C MET A 338 14.68 7.82 -8.03
N GLY A 339 13.50 8.39 -8.32
CA GLY A 339 12.26 7.67 -8.49
C GLY A 339 12.19 6.88 -9.78
N ALA A 340 11.60 5.71 -9.70
CA ALA A 340 11.18 4.86 -10.80
C ALA A 340 9.80 4.29 -10.46
N PHE A 341 9.19 3.57 -11.38
CA PHE A 341 7.86 3.02 -11.18
C PHE A 341 7.80 1.55 -11.60
N LEU A 342 6.91 0.79 -10.96
CA LEU A 342 6.33 -0.39 -11.57
C LEU A 342 5.00 0.03 -12.18
N ILE A 343 4.82 -0.16 -13.49
CA ILE A 343 3.56 0.07 -14.18
C ILE A 343 2.82 -1.25 -14.38
N PHE A 344 1.54 -1.26 -13.99
CA PHE A 344 0.72 -2.47 -13.98
C PHE A 344 -0.26 -2.49 -15.15
N GLY A 345 -0.28 -3.61 -15.85
CA GLY A 345 -1.29 -3.91 -16.86
C GLY A 345 -2.60 -4.42 -16.27
N LEU A 346 -3.32 -5.17 -17.10
CA LEU A 346 -4.59 -5.84 -16.79
C LEU A 346 -4.34 -7.27 -16.29
N GLY A 347 -5.30 -7.87 -15.61
CA GLY A 347 -5.29 -9.30 -15.33
C GLY A 347 -6.17 -10.09 -16.26
N LEU A 348 -5.95 -11.40 -16.30
CA LEU A 348 -6.75 -12.37 -17.04
C LEU A 348 -7.67 -13.14 -16.09
N THR A 349 -8.87 -13.44 -16.56
CA THR A 349 -9.77 -14.39 -15.90
C THR A 349 -10.34 -15.36 -16.92
N SER A 350 -10.53 -16.62 -16.53
CA SER A 350 -11.33 -17.60 -17.27
C SER A 350 -12.74 -17.62 -16.67
N VAL A 351 -13.74 -17.91 -17.48
CA VAL A 351 -15.15 -17.99 -17.03
C VAL A 351 -15.37 -19.16 -16.09
N ASP A 352 -14.59 -20.23 -16.23
CA ASP A 352 -14.67 -21.43 -15.40
C ASP A 352 -13.27 -21.83 -14.91
N GLU A 353 -13.06 -21.90 -13.59
CA GLU A 353 -11.87 -22.50 -13.00
C GLU A 353 -11.85 -24.01 -13.35
N GLY A 354 -11.02 -24.38 -14.32
CA GLY A 354 -10.81 -25.78 -14.73
C GLY A 354 -11.25 -26.11 -16.16
N PHE A 355 -11.88 -25.22 -16.90
CA PHE A 355 -12.20 -25.41 -18.34
C PHE A 355 -11.26 -24.56 -19.21
N LYS A 356 -10.84 -25.10 -20.38
CA LYS A 356 -10.20 -24.33 -21.45
C LYS A 356 -11.26 -23.44 -22.15
N GLY A 357 -11.78 -22.48 -21.40
CA GLY A 357 -12.72 -21.48 -21.90
C GLY A 357 -12.02 -20.20 -22.36
N PRO A 358 -12.72 -19.28 -23.02
CA PRO A 358 -12.16 -18.00 -23.44
C PRO A 358 -11.65 -17.20 -22.24
N GLN A 359 -10.49 -16.57 -22.42
CA GLN A 359 -9.88 -15.71 -21.41
C GLN A 359 -10.27 -14.25 -21.68
N TYR A 360 -10.55 -13.53 -20.61
CA TYR A 360 -10.96 -12.13 -20.66
C TYR A 360 -9.98 -11.24 -19.94
N LEU A 361 -9.68 -10.08 -20.51
CA LEU A 361 -8.93 -9.02 -19.86
C LEU A 361 -9.85 -8.27 -18.87
N ARG A 362 -9.34 -8.02 -17.67
CA ARG A 362 -10.08 -7.32 -16.61
C ARG A 362 -9.26 -6.19 -16.01
N LYS A 363 -9.83 -4.98 -15.96
CA LYS A 363 -9.23 -3.86 -15.23
C LYS A 363 -9.14 -4.11 -13.72
N THR A 364 -10.07 -4.88 -13.17
CA THR A 364 -10.13 -5.21 -11.74
C THR A 364 -9.14 -6.28 -11.30
N LEU A 365 -8.49 -6.94 -12.26
CA LEU A 365 -7.40 -7.88 -12.04
C LEU A 365 -6.08 -7.27 -12.52
N TYR A 366 -4.95 -7.75 -12.00
CA TYR A 366 -3.63 -7.21 -12.31
C TYR A 366 -2.55 -8.30 -12.18
N PRO A 367 -1.43 -8.17 -12.91
CA PRO A 367 -0.30 -9.08 -12.76
C PRO A 367 0.33 -8.91 -11.36
N LYS A 368 0.72 -10.01 -10.75
CA LYS A 368 1.49 -9.98 -9.49
C LYS A 368 2.94 -9.69 -9.78
N VAL A 369 3.60 -8.96 -8.87
CA VAL A 369 5.05 -8.78 -8.92
C VAL A 369 5.73 -10.15 -8.87
N PRO A 370 6.56 -10.52 -9.86
CA PRO A 370 7.22 -11.81 -9.89
C PRO A 370 8.09 -12.02 -8.64
N VAL A 371 7.92 -13.16 -7.98
CA VAL A 371 8.71 -13.50 -6.78
C VAL A 371 10.21 -13.50 -7.11
N ALA A 372 10.59 -13.91 -8.33
CA ALA A 372 11.97 -13.90 -8.81
C ALA A 372 12.62 -12.50 -8.83
N TRP A 373 11.84 -11.43 -8.91
CA TRP A 373 12.35 -10.07 -8.86
C TRP A 373 12.65 -9.60 -7.43
N ILE A 374 11.98 -10.19 -6.42
CA ILE A 374 12.19 -9.85 -5.01
C ILE A 374 13.39 -10.66 -4.52
N LYS A 375 14.51 -10.00 -4.30
CA LYS A 375 15.76 -10.65 -3.88
C LYS A 375 15.94 -10.64 -2.37
N GLU A 376 15.37 -9.61 -1.69
CA GLU A 376 15.48 -9.48 -0.24
C GLU A 376 14.33 -8.67 0.34
N LYS A 377 14.05 -8.90 1.62
CA LYS A 377 13.05 -8.20 2.42
C LYS A 377 13.68 -7.82 3.77
N PHE A 378 13.97 -6.55 3.95
CA PHE A 378 14.52 -6.05 5.20
C PHE A 378 13.37 -5.60 6.11
N ILE A 379 13.22 -6.26 7.23
CA ILE A 379 12.20 -5.90 8.24
C ILE A 379 12.78 -4.82 9.15
N ILE A 380 12.02 -3.75 9.32
CA ILE A 380 12.35 -2.63 10.19
C ILE A 380 11.44 -2.71 11.41
N PRO A 381 11.97 -3.11 12.59
CA PRO A 381 11.17 -3.15 13.79
C PRO A 381 10.56 -1.77 14.11
N ARG A 382 9.31 -1.76 14.53
CA ARG A 382 8.59 -0.51 14.80
C ARG A 382 9.30 0.37 15.84
N GLU A 383 9.92 -0.24 16.82
CA GLU A 383 10.67 0.44 17.89
C GLU A 383 11.91 1.16 17.39
N CYS A 384 12.51 0.70 16.28
CA CYS A 384 13.72 1.29 15.72
C CYS A 384 13.42 2.45 14.75
N LYS A 385 12.20 2.58 14.25
CA LYS A 385 11.84 3.55 13.20
C LYS A 385 12.18 4.99 13.56
N ALA A 386 11.86 5.40 14.80
CA ALA A 386 12.09 6.78 15.23
C ALA A 386 13.59 7.15 15.30
N ASP A 387 14.42 6.22 15.70
CA ASP A 387 15.87 6.45 15.79
C ASP A 387 16.50 6.39 14.38
N ILE A 388 16.08 5.47 13.53
CA ILE A 388 16.49 5.43 12.12
C ILE A 388 16.12 6.74 11.39
N LEU A 389 14.94 7.33 11.64
CA LEU A 389 14.55 8.62 11.04
C LEU A 389 15.47 9.75 11.49
N LYS A 390 15.93 9.77 12.76
CA LYS A 390 16.92 10.76 13.26
C LYS A 390 18.26 10.57 12.56
N GLU A 391 18.73 9.34 12.40
CA GLU A 391 19.97 9.04 11.69
C GLU A 391 19.88 9.46 10.20
N LEU A 392 18.74 9.23 9.55
CA LEU A 392 18.48 9.66 8.17
C LEU A 392 18.46 11.19 8.05
N GLU A 393 17.91 11.90 9.05
CA GLU A 393 17.92 13.37 9.11
C GLU A 393 19.36 13.92 9.15
N LEU A 394 20.27 13.28 9.89
CA LEU A 394 21.70 13.64 9.90
C LEU A 394 22.37 13.48 8.54
N LEU A 395 21.88 12.56 7.70
CA LEU A 395 22.33 12.33 6.33
C LEU A 395 21.61 13.20 5.29
N GLY A 396 20.75 14.12 5.73
CA GLY A 396 19.97 15.00 4.85
C GLY A 396 18.75 14.35 4.20
N ILE A 397 18.39 13.11 4.58
CA ILE A 397 17.16 12.44 4.12
C ILE A 397 16.02 12.86 5.05
N THR A 398 15.46 14.04 4.78
CA THR A 398 14.38 14.65 5.55
C THR A 398 13.04 14.55 4.82
N GLU A 399 11.96 14.94 5.49
CA GLU A 399 10.65 14.98 4.85
C GLU A 399 10.59 16.01 3.71
N SER A 400 11.23 17.17 3.86
CA SER A 400 11.31 18.18 2.79
C SER A 400 12.22 17.76 1.64
N TYR A 401 13.22 16.92 1.89
CA TYR A 401 14.00 16.30 0.82
C TYR A 401 13.14 15.32 0.01
N ILE A 402 12.38 14.44 0.69
CA ILE A 402 11.53 13.43 0.05
C ILE A 402 10.32 14.06 -0.66
N TYR A 403 9.69 15.03 -0.01
CA TYR A 403 8.51 15.76 -0.52
C TYR A 403 8.83 17.25 -0.64
N PRO A 404 9.55 17.65 -1.71
CA PRO A 404 9.94 19.04 -1.88
C PRO A 404 8.72 19.94 -2.09
N GLY A 405 8.69 21.05 -1.40
CA GLY A 405 7.66 22.07 -1.48
C GLY A 405 7.78 23.09 -0.35
N MET A 406 7.34 24.32 -0.58
CA MET A 406 7.46 25.40 0.43
C MET A 406 6.76 25.06 1.74
N GLU A 407 5.60 24.41 1.66
CA GLU A 407 4.85 24.01 2.86
C GLU A 407 5.65 23.02 3.73
N GLN A 408 6.22 22.01 3.11
CA GLN A 408 7.00 20.99 3.83
C GLN A 408 8.30 21.55 4.38
N TYR A 409 8.99 22.38 3.59
CA TYR A 409 10.18 23.08 4.05
C TYR A 409 9.90 24.02 5.22
N ALA A 410 8.76 24.72 5.20
CA ALA A 410 8.34 25.56 6.32
C ALA A 410 8.07 24.75 7.61
N LYS A 411 7.53 23.52 7.49
CA LYS A 411 7.37 22.61 8.62
C LYS A 411 8.72 22.18 9.20
N ASP A 412 9.68 21.84 8.35
CA ASP A 412 11.04 21.47 8.76
C ASP A 412 11.76 22.64 9.45
N LEU A 413 11.63 23.86 8.93
CA LEU A 413 12.16 25.05 9.59
C LEU A 413 11.55 25.28 10.97
N LYS A 414 10.22 25.15 11.11
CA LYS A 414 9.57 25.26 12.43
C LYS A 414 10.10 24.23 13.41
N LYS A 415 10.28 22.98 12.96
CA LYS A 415 10.87 21.90 13.77
C LYS A 415 12.30 22.24 14.17
N HIS A 416 13.13 22.69 13.22
CA HIS A 416 14.52 23.05 13.44
C HIS A 416 14.69 24.18 14.48
N TYR A 417 13.85 25.22 14.41
CA TYR A 417 13.88 26.35 15.33
C TYR A 417 12.98 26.16 16.57
N ASN A 418 12.43 24.97 16.81
CA ASN A 418 11.52 24.66 17.92
C ASN A 418 10.32 25.62 18.02
N ILE A 419 9.82 26.12 16.91
CA ILE A 419 8.67 27.03 16.86
C ILE A 419 7.39 26.18 17.01
N LYS A 420 6.71 26.32 18.17
CA LYS A 420 5.39 25.73 18.35
C LYS A 420 4.40 26.57 17.54
N GLY A 421 3.68 25.91 16.61
CA GLY A 421 2.60 26.51 15.84
C GLY A 421 1.31 26.58 16.63
#